data_8ee7a2174e790c6c04c30e8fbd6e8afa
#
_entry.id   8ee7a2174e790c6c04c30e8fbd6e8afa
#
_cell.length_a   1.000
_cell.length_b   1.000
_cell.length_c   1.000
_cell.angle_alpha   90.00
_cell.angle_beta   90.00
_cell.angle_gamma   90.00
#
_symmetry.space_group_name_H-M   'P 1'
#
loop_
_entity.id
_entity.type
_entity.pdbx_description
1 polymer ?
#
loop_
_entity_poly.entity_id
_entity_poly.type
_entity_poly.pdbx_seq_one_letter_code
_entity_poly.pdbx_strand_id
1 'polypeptide(L)'
;MADLLIDIAERLKDDYSFKPTGDGKFLRQGVCPGCSKKSLWTYAATPWVIHCERLNNCGYEAHAKELYSDLFESWTDRYQAPEQAKPVEQQNPHAAADAYLKLGRGFDLALIKGTYTQEHYFDPRADQGRGAGSSTVRFCVGDTWWERLIDKPQRFGKKKANFKFGASYAGQWWALPTLCFDSPDPAKPDAPKPPADLWLVEGIFDAIALAHHGIAAVACMSCNNYPLAALDALKAQLDKQGGAVKPPRLVLALDGDTAGQAFTVKHVKTAREAGWVCTAAQIPQKGKAKIDWN
;
A
#
# COMPACT_ATOMS: atom_id res chain seq x y z
N MET A 1 37.68 -8.79 -3.65
CA MET A 1 37.10 -7.56 -3.06
C MET A 1 37.89 -7.04 -1.86
N ALA A 2 38.30 -7.92 -0.94
CA ALA A 2 39.14 -7.49 0.20
C ALA A 2 40.46 -6.84 -0.23
N ASP A 3 41.14 -7.43 -1.19
CA ASP A 3 42.45 -6.92 -1.67
C ASP A 3 42.32 -5.52 -2.31
N LEU A 4 41.27 -5.27 -3.12
CA LEU A 4 41.07 -3.95 -3.73
C LEU A 4 40.83 -2.86 -2.68
N LEU A 5 40.08 -3.16 -1.59
CA LEU A 5 39.80 -2.20 -0.51
C LEU A 5 41.12 -1.89 0.26
N ILE A 6 41.98 -2.88 0.43
CA ILE A 6 43.29 -2.69 1.05
C ILE A 6 44.18 -1.79 0.16
N ASP A 7 44.24 -2.06 -1.13
CA ASP A 7 45.02 -1.28 -2.10
C ASP A 7 44.54 0.18 -2.16
N ILE A 8 43.22 0.41 -2.17
CA ILE A 8 42.62 1.76 -2.09
C ILE A 8 43.04 2.47 -0.80
N ALA A 9 42.90 1.76 0.34
CA ALA A 9 43.23 2.35 1.64
C ALA A 9 44.70 2.71 1.77
N GLU A 10 45.62 1.91 1.20
CA GLU A 10 47.05 2.16 1.19
C GLU A 10 47.38 3.37 0.31
N ARG A 11 46.89 3.41 -0.93
CA ARG A 11 47.11 4.57 -1.79
C ARG A 11 46.55 5.87 -1.22
N LEU A 12 45.38 5.82 -0.60
CA LEU A 12 44.81 6.99 0.09
C LEU A 12 45.71 7.49 1.23
N LYS A 13 46.33 6.57 2.00
CA LYS A 13 47.28 6.94 3.06
C LYS A 13 48.51 7.64 2.47
N ASP A 14 49.07 7.13 1.36
CA ASP A 14 50.24 7.68 0.74
C ASP A 14 49.95 9.03 0.05
N ASP A 15 48.91 9.11 -0.78
CA ASP A 15 48.63 10.29 -1.59
C ASP A 15 48.07 11.47 -0.76
N TYR A 16 47.26 11.19 0.24
CA TYR A 16 46.61 12.22 1.03
C TYR A 16 47.09 12.28 2.49
N SER A 17 48.08 11.47 2.86
CA SER A 17 48.62 11.41 4.24
C SER A 17 47.59 11.08 5.31
N PHE A 18 46.64 10.21 5.01
CA PHE A 18 45.62 9.77 5.98
C PHE A 18 46.24 9.03 7.18
N LYS A 19 45.64 9.21 8.34
CA LYS A 19 45.96 8.48 9.55
C LYS A 19 44.79 7.64 10.00
N PRO A 20 45.01 6.38 10.40
CA PRO A 20 43.94 5.59 11.01
C PRO A 20 43.57 6.18 12.40
N THR A 21 42.27 6.10 12.72
CA THR A 21 41.79 6.40 14.08
C THR A 21 42.17 5.26 15.05
N GLY A 22 42.24 5.57 16.35
CA GLY A 22 42.59 4.57 17.36
C GLY A 22 41.65 3.38 17.43
N ASP A 23 40.40 3.55 17.00
CA ASP A 23 39.38 2.47 16.89
C ASP A 23 39.41 1.73 15.56
N GLY A 24 40.30 2.15 14.64
CA GLY A 24 40.45 1.54 13.30
C GLY A 24 39.29 1.74 12.34
N LYS A 25 38.24 2.49 12.69
CA LYS A 25 37.04 2.62 11.88
C LYS A 25 37.18 3.61 10.72
N PHE A 26 38.03 4.64 10.91
CA PHE A 26 38.20 5.72 9.95
C PHE A 26 39.66 5.95 9.59
N LEU A 27 39.87 6.46 8.40
CA LEU A 27 41.07 7.17 7.98
C LEU A 27 40.75 8.65 8.03
N ARG A 28 41.54 9.43 8.78
CA ARG A 28 41.30 10.86 9.03
C ARG A 28 42.54 11.71 8.83
N GLN A 29 42.39 13.01 8.97
CA GLN A 29 43.47 13.99 8.83
C GLN A 29 44.17 13.99 7.43
N GLY A 30 43.51 13.48 6.41
CA GLY A 30 43.99 13.56 5.05
C GLY A 30 44.03 15.01 4.57
N VAL A 31 45.05 15.36 3.76
CA VAL A 31 45.20 16.68 3.17
C VAL A 31 44.19 16.84 2.03
N CYS A 32 43.29 17.80 2.16
CA CYS A 32 42.24 18.05 1.17
C CYS A 32 42.75 18.83 -0.02
N PRO A 33 42.60 18.35 -1.29
CA PRO A 33 43.02 19.09 -2.48
C PRO A 33 42.24 20.40 -2.65
N GLY A 34 40.98 20.45 -2.24
CA GLY A 34 40.11 21.62 -2.40
C GLY A 34 40.46 22.79 -1.46
N CYS A 35 40.95 22.52 -0.24
CA CYS A 35 41.23 23.58 0.73
C CYS A 35 42.59 23.48 1.42
N SER A 36 43.43 22.52 1.03
CA SER A 36 44.79 22.27 1.55
C SER A 36 44.85 22.09 3.09
N LYS A 37 43.76 21.73 3.73
CA LYS A 37 43.70 21.48 5.17
C LYS A 37 43.67 19.98 5.46
N LYS A 38 44.10 19.57 6.65
CA LYS A 38 44.06 18.19 7.15
C LYS A 38 42.62 17.84 7.60
N SER A 39 41.70 17.80 6.65
CA SER A 39 40.26 17.69 6.90
C SER A 39 39.56 16.58 6.07
N LEU A 40 40.34 15.75 5.38
CA LEU A 40 39.75 14.59 4.71
C LEU A 40 39.51 13.44 5.69
N TRP A 41 38.45 12.70 5.42
CA TRP A 41 38.13 11.47 6.12
C TRP A 41 37.46 10.46 5.19
N THR A 42 37.55 9.18 5.53
CA THR A 42 36.81 8.06 4.89
C THR A 42 36.69 6.89 5.87
N TYR A 43 35.85 5.91 5.54
CA TYR A 43 35.77 4.66 6.29
C TYR A 43 36.97 3.77 5.98
N ALA A 44 37.65 3.25 7.01
CA ALA A 44 38.84 2.40 6.81
C ALA A 44 38.50 1.06 6.14
N ALA A 45 37.36 0.46 6.49
CA ALA A 45 36.91 -0.83 5.94
C ALA A 45 36.33 -0.73 4.52
N THR A 46 35.81 0.44 4.13
CA THR A 46 35.15 0.67 2.83
C THR A 46 35.49 2.06 2.29
N PRO A 47 36.74 2.29 1.86
CA PRO A 47 37.25 3.61 1.50
C PRO A 47 36.82 4.03 0.07
N TRP A 48 35.53 3.86 -0.26
CA TRP A 48 35.02 4.16 -1.59
C TRP A 48 34.94 5.65 -1.92
N VAL A 49 34.71 6.48 -0.89
CA VAL A 49 34.52 7.92 -1.03
C VAL A 49 35.31 8.63 0.04
N ILE A 50 36.05 9.67 -0.33
CA ILE A 50 36.73 10.59 0.58
C ILE A 50 35.96 11.89 0.69
N HIS A 51 35.78 12.40 1.90
CA HIS A 51 35.01 13.60 2.19
C HIS A 51 35.86 14.64 2.96
N CYS A 52 35.63 15.91 2.66
CA CYS A 52 36.18 16.99 3.46
C CYS A 52 35.20 17.34 4.60
N GLU A 53 35.66 17.35 5.86
CA GLU A 53 34.83 17.73 7.03
C GLU A 53 34.32 19.19 6.94
N ARG A 54 34.92 20.03 6.12
CA ARG A 54 34.59 21.45 5.97
C ARG A 54 33.48 21.65 4.93
N LEU A 55 32.36 21.01 5.12
CA LEU A 55 31.23 21.00 4.17
C LEU A 55 30.80 22.40 3.73
N ASN A 56 30.68 23.35 4.65
CA ASN A 56 30.21 24.71 4.35
C ASN A 56 31.22 25.59 3.63
N ASN A 57 32.52 25.21 3.65
CA ASN A 57 33.61 26.04 3.12
C ASN A 57 34.36 25.41 1.96
N CYS A 58 34.29 24.08 1.81
CA CYS A 58 35.02 23.34 0.80
C CYS A 58 34.18 22.29 0.07
N GLY A 59 33.50 21.42 0.85
CA GLY A 59 32.60 20.38 0.32
C GLY A 59 33.27 19.37 -0.63
N TYR A 60 34.62 19.29 -0.64
CA TYR A 60 35.34 18.37 -1.54
C TYR A 60 34.93 16.92 -1.23
N GLU A 61 34.55 16.21 -2.28
CA GLU A 61 34.23 14.80 -2.27
C GLU A 61 34.84 14.17 -3.55
N ALA A 62 35.39 12.97 -3.44
CA ALA A 62 35.87 12.21 -4.57
C ALA A 62 35.67 10.72 -4.37
N HIS A 63 35.32 10.01 -5.43
CA HIS A 63 35.22 8.57 -5.43
C HIS A 63 36.55 7.89 -5.71
N ALA A 64 36.87 6.82 -5.00
CA ALA A 64 38.10 6.06 -5.19
C ALA A 64 38.26 5.57 -6.63
N LYS A 65 37.17 5.27 -7.34
CA LYS A 65 37.17 4.88 -8.75
C LYS A 65 37.67 6.02 -9.69
N GLU A 66 37.37 7.26 -9.34
CA GLU A 66 37.81 8.44 -10.12
C GLU A 66 39.29 8.75 -9.86
N LEU A 67 39.74 8.53 -8.62
CA LEU A 67 41.10 8.77 -8.20
C LEU A 67 42.10 7.69 -8.69
N TYR A 68 41.64 6.44 -8.71
CA TYR A 68 42.47 5.26 -8.97
C TYR A 68 41.84 4.34 -10.02
N SER A 69 41.54 4.88 -11.21
CA SER A 69 40.92 4.13 -12.30
C SER A 69 41.68 2.84 -12.66
N ASP A 70 43.00 2.87 -12.52
CA ASP A 70 43.90 1.73 -12.77
C ASP A 70 43.62 0.51 -11.86
N LEU A 71 43.24 0.75 -10.63
CA LEU A 71 42.87 -0.35 -9.71
C LEU A 71 41.56 -1.04 -10.15
N PHE A 72 40.74 -0.35 -10.92
CA PHE A 72 39.45 -0.86 -11.37
C PHE A 72 39.47 -1.47 -12.76
N GLU A 73 40.47 -1.12 -13.62
CA GLU A 73 40.66 -1.73 -14.94
C GLU A 73 41.00 -3.23 -14.82
N SER A 74 41.87 -3.60 -13.87
CA SER A 74 42.22 -5.00 -13.62
C SER A 74 41.10 -5.79 -12.94
N TRP A 75 40.13 -5.10 -12.36
CA TRP A 75 39.01 -5.71 -11.66
C TRP A 75 37.88 -6.11 -12.61
N THR A 76 37.64 -5.36 -13.68
CA THR A 76 36.72 -5.73 -14.76
C THR A 76 37.15 -7.02 -15.46
N ASP A 77 38.45 -7.23 -15.62
CA ASP A 77 39.01 -8.46 -16.27
C ASP A 77 38.93 -9.69 -15.34
N ARG A 78 38.96 -9.50 -14.03
CA ARG A 78 38.83 -10.58 -13.03
C ARG A 78 37.36 -10.91 -12.67
N TYR A 79 36.47 -9.99 -12.91
CA TYR A 79 35.05 -10.16 -12.72
C TYR A 79 34.41 -10.69 -14.00
N GLN A 80 34.72 -11.95 -14.36
CA GLN A 80 33.78 -12.70 -15.18
C GLN A 80 32.50 -12.78 -14.34
N ALA A 81 31.50 -12.01 -14.73
CA ALA A 81 30.17 -12.14 -14.14
C ALA A 81 29.82 -13.65 -14.15
N PRO A 82 29.39 -14.25 -13.04
CA PRO A 82 28.93 -15.62 -13.10
C PRO A 82 27.87 -15.65 -14.21
N GLU A 83 28.15 -16.53 -15.20
CA GLU A 83 27.29 -16.79 -16.35
C GLU A 83 26.02 -17.44 -15.80
N GLN A 84 25.16 -16.65 -15.31
CA GLN A 84 23.75 -16.77 -15.00
C GLN A 84 23.43 -15.58 -14.08
N ALA A 85 23.14 -14.43 -14.65
CA ALA A 85 22.24 -13.52 -13.97
C ALA A 85 21.01 -14.37 -13.66
N LYS A 86 20.83 -14.74 -12.37
CA LYS A 86 19.53 -15.26 -11.89
C LYS A 86 18.50 -14.33 -12.50
N PRO A 87 17.46 -14.87 -13.19
CA PRO A 87 16.43 -14.01 -13.75
C PRO A 87 16.11 -13.02 -12.65
N VAL A 88 16.15 -11.73 -12.96
CA VAL A 88 15.71 -10.69 -12.03
C VAL A 88 14.30 -11.13 -11.70
N GLU A 89 14.14 -11.71 -10.52
CA GLU A 89 12.83 -12.14 -10.03
C GLU A 89 11.99 -10.89 -10.20
N GLN A 90 11.01 -10.92 -11.12
CA GLN A 90 10.16 -9.77 -11.37
C GLN A 90 9.58 -9.42 -10.01
N GLN A 91 10.10 -8.36 -9.40
CA GLN A 91 9.66 -7.96 -8.08
C GLN A 91 8.16 -7.70 -8.21
N ASN A 92 7.37 -8.48 -7.49
CA ASN A 92 5.94 -8.28 -7.48
C ASN A 92 5.65 -6.83 -7.03
N PRO A 93 5.15 -5.96 -7.93
CA PRO A 93 4.90 -4.55 -7.61
C PRO A 93 3.86 -4.38 -6.50
N HIS A 94 3.11 -5.44 -6.18
CA HIS A 94 2.08 -5.47 -5.14
C HIS A 94 2.51 -6.22 -3.87
N ALA A 95 3.78 -6.58 -3.72
CA ALA A 95 4.24 -7.47 -2.66
C ALA A 95 3.83 -7.03 -1.24
N ALA A 96 3.93 -5.74 -0.93
CA ALA A 96 3.54 -5.23 0.40
C ALA A 96 2.02 -5.24 0.60
N ALA A 97 1.25 -4.90 -0.44
CA ALA A 97 -0.21 -4.97 -0.43
C ALA A 97 -0.69 -6.42 -0.29
N ASP A 98 -0.10 -7.34 -1.05
CA ASP A 98 -0.39 -8.77 -1.01
C ASP A 98 -0.11 -9.35 0.38
N ALA A 99 1.06 -9.05 0.95
CA ALA A 99 1.41 -9.48 2.29
C ALA A 99 0.43 -8.93 3.34
N TYR A 100 0.07 -7.66 3.26
CA TYR A 100 -0.89 -7.06 4.18
C TYR A 100 -2.28 -7.71 4.08
N LEU A 101 -2.80 -7.92 2.86
CA LEU A 101 -4.11 -8.52 2.65
C LEU A 101 -4.12 -10.01 3.05
N LYS A 102 -3.10 -10.77 2.67
CA LYS A 102 -3.02 -12.21 2.95
C LYS A 102 -2.65 -12.50 4.41
N LEU A 103 -1.56 -11.92 4.91
CA LEU A 103 -1.02 -12.25 6.24
C LEU A 103 -1.62 -11.38 7.33
N GLY A 104 -1.87 -10.10 7.04
CA GLY A 104 -2.40 -9.15 8.01
C GLY A 104 -3.92 -9.19 8.14
N ARG A 105 -4.64 -9.63 7.08
CA ARG A 105 -6.11 -9.69 7.05
C ARG A 105 -6.67 -11.10 6.84
N GLY A 106 -5.85 -12.07 6.46
CA GLY A 106 -6.29 -13.44 6.19
C GLY A 106 -7.09 -13.62 4.90
N PHE A 107 -7.02 -12.66 3.97
CA PHE A 107 -7.79 -12.72 2.73
C PHE A 107 -7.15 -13.64 1.70
N ASP A 108 -7.96 -14.40 0.96
CA ASP A 108 -7.55 -15.10 -0.24
C ASP A 108 -7.39 -14.09 -1.39
N LEU A 109 -6.15 -13.91 -1.86
CA LEU A 109 -5.84 -12.98 -2.95
C LEU A 109 -6.50 -13.36 -4.27
N ALA A 110 -6.84 -14.64 -4.48
CA ALA A 110 -7.52 -15.08 -5.69
C ALA A 110 -8.93 -14.46 -5.81
N LEU A 111 -9.64 -14.32 -4.70
CA LEU A 111 -10.98 -13.72 -4.63
C LEU A 111 -10.97 -12.24 -5.01
N ILE A 112 -9.90 -11.52 -4.64
CA ILE A 112 -9.79 -10.06 -4.80
C ILE A 112 -8.80 -9.65 -5.89
N LYS A 113 -8.36 -10.61 -6.71
CA LYS A 113 -7.41 -10.35 -7.80
C LYS A 113 -7.91 -9.26 -8.75
N GLY A 114 -7.05 -8.27 -9.01
CA GLY A 114 -7.35 -7.15 -9.90
C GLY A 114 -8.26 -6.07 -9.31
N THR A 115 -8.67 -6.17 -8.03
CA THR A 115 -9.51 -5.16 -7.38
C THR A 115 -8.72 -4.07 -6.66
N TYR A 116 -7.42 -4.25 -6.49
CA TYR A 116 -6.57 -3.31 -5.76
C TYR A 116 -5.24 -3.10 -6.48
N THR A 117 -4.58 -1.98 -6.12
CA THR A 117 -3.20 -1.68 -6.47
C THR A 117 -2.40 -1.36 -5.20
N GLN A 118 -1.07 -1.50 -5.30
CA GLN A 118 -0.17 -0.95 -4.30
C GLN A 118 0.26 0.43 -4.74
N GLU A 119 0.11 1.40 -3.85
CA GLU A 119 0.50 2.78 -4.09
C GLU A 119 1.36 3.29 -2.93
N HIS A 120 1.75 4.55 -3.01
CA HIS A 120 2.52 5.21 -1.97
C HIS A 120 1.84 6.50 -1.51
N TYR A 121 1.67 6.63 -0.20
CA TYR A 121 1.20 7.84 0.47
C TYR A 121 2.36 8.51 1.21
N PHE A 122 2.47 9.83 1.08
CA PHE A 122 3.43 10.62 1.84
C PHE A 122 2.74 11.81 2.52
N ASP A 123 3.04 12.02 3.79
CA ASP A 123 2.58 13.19 4.55
C ASP A 123 3.79 13.95 5.12
N PRO A 124 4.08 15.16 4.63
CA PRO A 124 5.21 15.95 5.09
C PRO A 124 5.07 16.42 6.55
N ARG A 125 3.86 16.38 7.12
CA ARG A 125 3.58 16.79 8.51
C ARG A 125 3.61 15.62 9.50
N ALA A 126 3.65 14.40 9.00
CA ALA A 126 3.71 13.21 9.86
C ALA A 126 5.05 13.10 10.60
N ASP A 127 5.10 12.23 11.59
CA ASP A 127 6.31 11.97 12.40
C ASP A 127 6.94 13.26 12.96
N GLN A 128 6.12 14.06 13.64
CA GLN A 128 6.54 15.33 14.26
C GLN A 128 7.14 16.34 13.27
N GLY A 129 6.65 16.35 12.03
CA GLY A 129 7.10 17.26 10.98
C GLY A 129 8.33 16.81 10.20
N ARG A 130 8.82 15.59 10.44
CA ARG A 130 9.93 15.00 9.66
C ARG A 130 9.47 14.47 8.30
N GLY A 131 8.16 14.29 8.13
CA GLY A 131 7.57 13.62 7.00
C GLY A 131 7.63 12.09 7.12
N ALA A 132 6.57 11.42 6.68
CA ALA A 132 6.54 9.98 6.64
C ALA A 132 5.79 9.47 5.41
N GLY A 133 6.30 8.35 4.86
CA GLY A 133 5.66 7.61 3.79
C GLY A 133 5.05 6.30 4.29
N SER A 134 4.11 5.77 3.53
CA SER A 134 3.53 4.44 3.71
C SER A 134 3.21 3.83 2.35
N SER A 135 3.52 2.55 2.17
CA SER A 135 2.83 1.78 1.14
C SER A 135 1.34 1.73 1.47
N THR A 136 0.52 1.65 0.45
CA THR A 136 -0.94 1.60 0.61
C THR A 136 -1.53 0.48 -0.22
N VAL A 137 -2.69 -0.02 0.21
CA VAL A 137 -3.59 -0.83 -0.62
C VAL A 137 -4.70 0.08 -1.09
N ARG A 138 -4.80 0.31 -2.40
CA ARG A 138 -5.79 1.20 -3.02
C ARG A 138 -6.86 0.40 -3.74
N PHE A 139 -8.11 0.79 -3.56
CA PHE A 139 -9.29 0.27 -4.22
C PHE A 139 -10.00 1.39 -4.98
N CYS A 140 -10.43 1.13 -6.21
CA CYS A 140 -11.24 2.08 -6.97
C CYS A 140 -12.70 2.01 -6.53
N VAL A 141 -13.36 3.17 -6.41
CA VAL A 141 -14.78 3.32 -6.05
C VAL A 141 -15.39 4.30 -7.03
N GLY A 142 -16.06 3.81 -8.08
CA GLY A 142 -16.46 4.67 -9.21
C GLY A 142 -15.26 5.39 -9.80
N ASP A 143 -15.37 6.72 -9.96
CA ASP A 143 -14.31 7.57 -10.52
C ASP A 143 -13.27 8.03 -9.49
N THR A 144 -13.36 7.54 -8.27
CA THR A 144 -12.45 7.87 -7.17
C THR A 144 -11.78 6.63 -6.61
N TRP A 145 -11.01 6.79 -5.54
CA TRP A 145 -10.34 5.69 -4.86
C TRP A 145 -10.30 5.93 -3.35
N TRP A 146 -10.21 4.83 -2.64
CA TRP A 146 -9.89 4.74 -1.22
C TRP A 146 -8.65 3.87 -1.04
N GLU A 147 -7.78 4.24 -0.11
CA GLU A 147 -6.58 3.47 0.18
C GLU A 147 -6.32 3.32 1.69
N ARG A 148 -5.79 2.18 2.06
CA ARG A 148 -5.36 1.85 3.41
C ARG A 148 -3.87 2.02 3.56
N LEU A 149 -3.41 2.79 4.56
CA LEU A 149 -2.01 2.89 4.93
C LEU A 149 -1.60 1.60 5.64
N ILE A 150 -0.55 0.94 5.17
CA ILE A 150 -0.16 -0.40 5.65
C ILE A 150 1.19 -0.43 6.37
N ASP A 151 2.05 0.58 6.19
CA ASP A 151 3.35 0.65 6.87
C ASP A 151 3.27 1.54 8.11
N LYS A 152 3.54 0.95 9.27
CA LYS A 152 3.67 1.65 10.57
C LYS A 152 2.65 2.80 10.74
N PRO A 153 1.35 2.50 10.75
CA PRO A 153 0.29 3.52 10.72
C PRO A 153 0.35 4.50 11.89
N GLN A 154 1.04 4.16 13.00
CA GLN A 154 1.23 5.02 14.17
C GLN A 154 1.89 6.37 13.82
N ARG A 155 2.73 6.41 12.77
CA ARG A 155 3.39 7.63 12.29
C ARG A 155 2.43 8.71 11.80
N PHE A 156 1.21 8.31 11.46
CA PHE A 156 0.16 9.17 10.91
C PHE A 156 -0.92 9.52 11.95
N GLY A 157 -0.66 9.28 13.24
CA GLY A 157 -1.62 9.53 14.31
C GLY A 157 -2.89 8.69 14.16
N LYS A 158 -4.05 9.34 14.04
CA LYS A 158 -5.35 8.66 13.85
C LYS A 158 -5.65 8.28 12.40
N LYS A 159 -4.87 8.78 11.42
CA LYS A 159 -5.10 8.53 10.01
C LYS A 159 -4.69 7.11 9.65
N LYS A 160 -5.66 6.29 9.27
CA LYS A 160 -5.47 4.90 8.85
C LYS A 160 -5.71 4.70 7.35
N ALA A 161 -6.41 5.63 6.72
CA ALA A 161 -6.82 5.57 5.34
C ALA A 161 -6.70 6.94 4.67
N ASN A 162 -6.71 6.96 3.36
CA ASN A 162 -6.69 8.15 2.54
C ASN A 162 -7.64 7.96 1.36
N PHE A 163 -8.08 9.04 0.73
CA PHE A 163 -8.93 9.03 -0.46
C PHE A 163 -8.59 10.23 -1.35
N LYS A 164 -9.00 10.17 -2.58
CA LYS A 164 -8.69 11.19 -3.58
C LYS A 164 -9.21 12.55 -3.13
N PHE A 165 -8.30 13.51 -3.03
CA PHE A 165 -8.65 14.88 -2.65
C PHE A 165 -9.64 15.49 -3.65
N GLY A 166 -10.69 16.16 -3.13
CA GLY A 166 -11.71 16.81 -3.95
C GLY A 166 -12.70 15.86 -4.63
N ALA A 167 -12.57 14.54 -4.44
CA ALA A 167 -13.52 13.56 -4.96
C ALA A 167 -14.52 13.09 -3.89
N SER A 168 -15.64 12.55 -4.32
CA SER A 168 -16.70 12.03 -3.45
C SER A 168 -17.12 10.63 -3.90
N TYR A 169 -17.38 9.76 -2.94
CA TYR A 169 -18.04 8.47 -3.14
C TYR A 169 -19.51 8.48 -2.75
N ALA A 170 -20.08 9.67 -2.55
CA ALA A 170 -21.48 9.80 -2.17
C ALA A 170 -22.42 9.12 -3.16
N GLY A 171 -23.31 8.28 -2.66
CA GLY A 171 -24.23 7.49 -3.48
C GLY A 171 -23.60 6.28 -4.20
N GLN A 172 -22.30 6.06 -4.08
CA GLN A 172 -21.58 4.94 -4.66
C GLN A 172 -21.31 3.83 -3.63
N TRP A 173 -20.96 2.67 -4.12
CA TRP A 173 -20.40 1.56 -3.35
C TRP A 173 -19.16 0.98 -4.00
N TRP A 174 -18.41 0.20 -3.23
CA TRP A 174 -17.42 -0.72 -3.76
C TRP A 174 -17.98 -2.15 -3.77
N ALA A 175 -17.72 -2.90 -4.83
CA ALA A 175 -18.14 -4.28 -4.97
C ALA A 175 -17.03 -5.12 -5.59
N LEU A 176 -17.04 -6.43 -5.30
CA LEU A 176 -16.20 -7.39 -6.02
C LEU A 176 -16.69 -7.55 -7.47
N PRO A 177 -15.79 -7.71 -8.45
CA PRO A 177 -16.16 -7.96 -9.86
C PRO A 177 -16.95 -9.25 -10.05
N THR A 178 -16.84 -10.19 -9.12
CA THR A 178 -17.59 -11.46 -9.13
C THR A 178 -19.07 -11.29 -8.76
N LEU A 179 -19.45 -10.13 -8.22
CA LEU A 179 -20.84 -9.83 -7.92
C LEU A 179 -21.60 -9.53 -9.21
N CYS A 180 -22.49 -10.43 -9.58
CA CYS A 180 -23.26 -10.37 -10.82
C CYS A 180 -24.75 -10.29 -10.55
N PHE A 181 -25.47 -9.47 -11.31
CA PHE A 181 -26.93 -9.33 -11.26
C PHE A 181 -27.59 -9.63 -12.61
N ASP A 182 -26.85 -10.23 -13.53
CA ASP A 182 -27.38 -10.60 -14.83
C ASP A 182 -28.13 -11.94 -14.78
N SER A 183 -29.07 -12.12 -15.67
CA SER A 183 -29.77 -13.41 -15.83
C SER A 183 -28.77 -14.52 -16.09
N PRO A 184 -28.89 -15.68 -15.44
CA PRO A 184 -28.02 -16.81 -15.69
C PRO A 184 -28.06 -17.19 -17.18
N ASP A 185 -26.90 -17.30 -17.79
CA ASP A 185 -26.75 -17.81 -19.17
C ASP A 185 -26.82 -19.35 -19.13
N PRO A 186 -27.80 -19.98 -19.79
CA PRO A 186 -27.89 -21.44 -19.81
C PRO A 186 -26.65 -22.11 -20.43
N ALA A 187 -25.94 -21.40 -21.31
CA ALA A 187 -24.69 -21.88 -21.91
C ALA A 187 -23.49 -21.83 -20.95
N LYS A 188 -23.62 -21.16 -19.81
CA LYS A 188 -22.56 -20.98 -18.80
C LYS A 188 -23.07 -21.34 -17.40
N PRO A 189 -23.30 -22.63 -17.13
CA PRO A 189 -23.91 -23.08 -15.86
C PRO A 189 -23.09 -22.70 -14.62
N ASP A 190 -21.77 -22.50 -14.78
CA ASP A 190 -20.84 -22.12 -13.70
C ASP A 190 -20.71 -20.59 -13.52
N ALA A 191 -21.43 -19.78 -14.32
CA ALA A 191 -21.42 -18.33 -14.15
C ALA A 191 -22.01 -17.91 -12.79
N PRO A 192 -21.49 -16.82 -12.18
CA PRO A 192 -22.07 -16.30 -10.94
C PRO A 192 -23.56 -16.04 -11.08
N LYS A 193 -24.34 -16.50 -10.11
CA LYS A 193 -25.80 -16.29 -10.07
C LYS A 193 -26.09 -15.01 -9.29
N PRO A 194 -27.18 -14.29 -9.68
CA PRO A 194 -27.67 -13.15 -8.92
C PRO A 194 -27.95 -13.55 -7.45
N PRO A 195 -27.46 -12.77 -6.47
CA PRO A 195 -27.68 -13.09 -5.07
C PRO A 195 -29.13 -12.83 -4.66
N ALA A 196 -29.64 -13.67 -3.76
CA ALA A 196 -30.96 -13.44 -3.16
C ALA A 196 -30.90 -12.29 -2.12
N ASP A 197 -29.79 -12.14 -1.45
CA ASP A 197 -29.52 -11.09 -0.46
C ASP A 197 -28.27 -10.29 -0.89
N LEU A 198 -28.33 -8.98 -0.76
CA LEU A 198 -27.20 -8.07 -0.94
C LEU A 198 -26.91 -7.34 0.37
N TRP A 199 -25.75 -7.61 0.95
CA TRP A 199 -25.34 -7.02 2.20
C TRP A 199 -24.65 -5.68 1.97
N LEU A 200 -25.12 -4.63 2.65
CA LEU A 200 -24.56 -3.29 2.62
C LEU A 200 -23.75 -3.09 3.90
N VAL A 201 -22.43 -3.16 3.80
CA VAL A 201 -21.51 -2.99 4.93
C VAL A 201 -20.75 -1.66 4.86
N GLU A 202 -20.09 -1.28 5.93
CA GLU A 202 -19.41 0.02 5.99
C GLU A 202 -18.12 0.02 5.20
N GLY A 203 -17.25 -0.97 5.38
CA GLY A 203 -15.90 -0.99 4.84
C GLY A 203 -15.65 -2.02 3.74
N ILE A 204 -14.64 -1.75 2.89
CA ILE A 204 -14.24 -2.68 1.82
C ILE A 204 -13.78 -4.02 2.41
N PHE A 205 -13.05 -4.00 3.52
CA PHE A 205 -12.58 -5.23 4.15
C PHE A 205 -13.71 -6.07 4.72
N ASP A 206 -14.78 -5.44 5.19
CA ASP A 206 -15.99 -6.15 5.64
C ASP A 206 -16.67 -6.85 4.46
N ALA A 207 -16.78 -6.17 3.32
CA ALA A 207 -17.35 -6.77 2.11
C ALA A 207 -16.51 -7.95 1.62
N ILE A 208 -15.18 -7.84 1.66
CA ILE A 208 -14.27 -8.93 1.30
C ILE A 208 -14.43 -10.10 2.28
N ALA A 209 -14.46 -9.83 3.60
CA ALA A 209 -14.62 -10.87 4.61
C ALA A 209 -15.92 -11.65 4.43
N LEU A 210 -17.04 -10.97 4.18
CA LEU A 210 -18.31 -11.63 3.90
C LEU A 210 -18.27 -12.46 2.61
N ALA A 211 -17.62 -11.97 1.58
CA ALA A 211 -17.46 -12.70 0.31
C ALA A 211 -16.67 -14.01 0.48
N HIS A 212 -15.71 -14.07 1.40
CA HIS A 212 -15.03 -15.33 1.78
C HIS A 212 -15.99 -16.40 2.32
N HIS A 213 -17.11 -15.97 2.87
CA HIS A 213 -18.16 -16.85 3.37
C HIS A 213 -19.31 -17.04 2.37
N GLY A 214 -19.12 -16.67 1.11
CA GLY A 214 -20.13 -16.79 0.06
C GLY A 214 -21.29 -15.80 0.19
N ILE A 215 -21.13 -14.75 1.00
CA ILE A 215 -22.15 -13.72 1.22
C ILE A 215 -21.89 -12.57 0.24
N ALA A 216 -22.87 -12.26 -0.61
CA ALA A 216 -22.79 -11.13 -1.52
C ALA A 216 -22.86 -9.81 -0.75
N ALA A 217 -21.78 -9.01 -0.81
CA ALA A 217 -21.68 -7.78 -0.04
C ALA A 217 -21.07 -6.64 -0.87
N VAL A 218 -21.47 -5.41 -0.56
CA VAL A 218 -20.93 -4.17 -1.09
C VAL A 218 -20.54 -3.23 0.05
N ALA A 219 -19.47 -2.48 -0.10
CA ALA A 219 -19.04 -1.50 0.90
C ALA A 219 -19.60 -0.12 0.58
N CYS A 220 -20.31 0.46 1.54
CA CYS A 220 -20.85 1.83 1.45
C CYS A 220 -19.77 2.90 1.69
N MET A 221 -18.54 2.53 2.07
CA MET A 221 -17.40 3.40 2.38
C MET A 221 -17.53 4.17 3.70
N SER A 222 -18.71 4.32 4.24
CA SER A 222 -18.98 4.99 5.50
C SER A 222 -20.43 4.72 5.92
N CYS A 223 -20.73 4.71 7.23
CA CYS A 223 -22.09 4.51 7.73
C CYS A 223 -23.07 5.58 7.25
N ASN A 224 -22.64 6.81 7.03
CA ASN A 224 -23.52 7.89 6.57
C ASN A 224 -23.78 7.89 5.06
N ASN A 225 -23.05 7.13 4.27
CA ASN A 225 -23.25 7.04 2.83
C ASN A 225 -24.29 5.97 2.49
N TYR A 226 -25.50 6.39 2.15
CA TYR A 226 -26.47 5.52 1.49
C TYR A 226 -26.13 5.46 -0.01
N PRO A 227 -25.88 4.29 -0.59
CA PRO A 227 -25.37 4.16 -1.96
C PRO A 227 -26.50 4.30 -3.01
N LEU A 228 -27.20 5.43 -2.98
CA LEU A 228 -28.40 5.68 -3.79
C LEU A 228 -28.12 5.52 -5.29
N ALA A 229 -27.07 6.17 -5.81
CA ALA A 229 -26.78 6.12 -7.24
C ALA A 229 -26.45 4.71 -7.72
N ALA A 230 -25.75 3.93 -6.90
CA ALA A 230 -25.43 2.54 -7.22
C ALA A 230 -26.66 1.63 -7.16
N LEU A 231 -27.57 1.85 -6.20
CA LEU A 231 -28.85 1.14 -6.10
C LEU A 231 -29.79 1.49 -7.24
N ASP A 232 -29.84 2.74 -7.69
CA ASP A 232 -30.63 3.17 -8.85
C ASP A 232 -30.10 2.54 -10.14
N ALA A 233 -28.77 2.50 -10.31
CA ALA A 233 -28.14 1.81 -11.42
C ALA A 233 -28.47 0.30 -11.43
N LEU A 234 -28.40 -0.35 -10.25
CA LEU A 234 -28.79 -1.75 -10.13
C LEU A 234 -30.26 -1.96 -10.50
N LYS A 235 -31.18 -1.11 -10.02
CA LYS A 235 -32.59 -1.18 -10.37
C LYS A 235 -32.81 -1.06 -11.85
N ALA A 236 -32.18 -0.07 -12.49
CA ALA A 236 -32.24 0.10 -13.94
C ALA A 236 -31.67 -1.10 -14.72
N GLN A 237 -30.63 -1.78 -14.21
CA GLN A 237 -30.10 -3.01 -14.79
C GLN A 237 -31.12 -4.15 -14.70
N LEU A 238 -31.75 -4.33 -13.54
CA LEU A 238 -32.77 -5.38 -13.31
C LEU A 238 -34.02 -5.15 -14.16
N ASP A 239 -34.48 -3.89 -14.28
CA ASP A 239 -35.65 -3.52 -15.09
C ASP A 239 -35.43 -3.87 -16.58
N LYS A 240 -34.21 -3.65 -17.11
CA LYS A 240 -33.84 -4.03 -18.49
C LYS A 240 -33.91 -5.54 -18.74
N GLN A 241 -33.86 -6.35 -17.72
CA GLN A 241 -33.95 -7.82 -17.81
C GLN A 241 -35.39 -8.33 -17.79
N GLY A 242 -36.40 -7.44 -17.77
CA GLY A 242 -37.81 -7.79 -17.93
C GLY A 242 -38.36 -8.72 -16.85
N GLY A 243 -37.79 -8.70 -15.62
CA GLY A 243 -38.21 -9.55 -14.51
C GLY A 243 -37.58 -10.94 -14.50
N ALA A 244 -36.63 -11.24 -15.39
CA ALA A 244 -35.91 -12.52 -15.38
C ALA A 244 -35.08 -12.72 -14.11
N VAL A 245 -34.63 -11.63 -13.48
CA VAL A 245 -33.93 -11.63 -12.20
C VAL A 245 -34.74 -10.86 -11.16
N LYS A 246 -34.99 -11.49 -10.03
CA LYS A 246 -35.65 -10.82 -8.90
C LYS A 246 -34.65 -9.86 -8.21
N PRO A 247 -35.09 -8.65 -7.82
CA PRO A 247 -34.28 -7.77 -7.00
C PRO A 247 -33.83 -8.47 -5.70
N PRO A 248 -32.55 -8.33 -5.31
CA PRO A 248 -32.08 -8.91 -4.06
C PRO A 248 -32.74 -8.19 -2.88
N ARG A 249 -32.91 -8.90 -1.77
CA ARG A 249 -33.24 -8.26 -0.49
C ARG A 249 -31.99 -7.56 0.03
N LEU A 250 -32.12 -6.29 0.40
CA LEU A 250 -31.02 -5.54 1.00
C LEU A 250 -30.88 -5.90 2.50
N VAL A 251 -29.66 -6.21 2.92
CA VAL A 251 -29.33 -6.45 4.33
C VAL A 251 -28.42 -5.34 4.80
N LEU A 252 -28.96 -4.38 5.59
CA LEU A 252 -28.18 -3.27 6.16
C LEU A 252 -27.34 -3.81 7.31
N ALA A 253 -26.04 -3.91 7.13
CA ALA A 253 -25.10 -4.56 8.03
C ALA A 253 -23.93 -3.61 8.37
N LEU A 254 -24.28 -2.37 8.79
CA LEU A 254 -23.30 -1.37 9.22
C LEU A 254 -22.69 -1.77 10.58
N ASP A 255 -21.62 -1.07 10.97
CA ASP A 255 -20.96 -1.33 12.25
C ASP A 255 -21.93 -1.25 13.44
N GLY A 256 -21.70 -2.05 14.47
CA GLY A 256 -22.58 -2.12 15.66
C GLY A 256 -22.43 -0.95 16.63
N ASP A 257 -21.66 0.09 16.31
CA ASP A 257 -21.52 1.28 17.14
C ASP A 257 -22.74 2.22 17.04
N THR A 258 -22.79 3.24 17.90
CA THR A 258 -23.94 4.16 17.98
C THR A 258 -24.25 4.83 16.64
N ALA A 259 -23.21 5.21 15.87
CA ALA A 259 -23.40 5.84 14.58
C ALA A 259 -23.95 4.84 13.55
N GLY A 260 -23.35 3.65 13.44
CA GLY A 260 -23.82 2.62 12.53
C GLY A 260 -25.27 2.18 12.82
N GLN A 261 -25.65 2.05 14.09
CA GLN A 261 -27.04 1.75 14.47
C GLN A 261 -28.01 2.85 14.03
N ALA A 262 -27.69 4.13 14.28
CA ALA A 262 -28.52 5.26 13.87
C ALA A 262 -28.71 5.34 12.35
N PHE A 263 -27.61 5.15 11.59
CA PHE A 263 -27.67 5.15 10.14
C PHE A 263 -28.35 3.91 9.57
N THR A 264 -28.23 2.75 10.20
CA THR A 264 -28.99 1.54 9.82
C THR A 264 -30.49 1.81 9.82
N VAL A 265 -31.04 2.43 10.89
CA VAL A 265 -32.44 2.78 10.96
C VAL A 265 -32.84 3.75 9.83
N LYS A 266 -32.05 4.79 9.61
CA LYS A 266 -32.27 5.76 8.53
C LYS A 266 -32.26 5.10 7.16
N HIS A 267 -31.27 4.27 6.88
CA HIS A 267 -31.09 3.62 5.56
C HIS A 267 -32.15 2.57 5.29
N VAL A 268 -32.60 1.81 6.32
CA VAL A 268 -33.74 0.91 6.18
C VAL A 268 -35.00 1.67 5.76
N LYS A 269 -35.27 2.83 6.38
CA LYS A 269 -36.37 3.68 5.97
C LYS A 269 -36.25 4.13 4.52
N THR A 270 -35.11 4.70 4.14
CA THR A 270 -34.86 5.18 2.79
C THR A 270 -34.97 4.04 1.75
N ALA A 271 -34.42 2.86 2.05
CA ALA A 271 -34.53 1.71 1.16
C ALA A 271 -35.97 1.26 0.92
N ARG A 272 -36.81 1.21 1.98
CA ARG A 272 -38.23 0.88 1.87
C ARG A 272 -39.03 1.91 1.09
N GLU A 273 -38.77 3.19 1.33
CA GLU A 273 -39.39 4.28 0.56
C GLU A 273 -39.01 4.22 -0.94
N ALA A 274 -37.80 3.73 -1.29
CA ALA A 274 -37.38 3.46 -2.66
C ALA A 274 -37.89 2.12 -3.21
N GLY A 275 -38.72 1.37 -2.47
CA GLY A 275 -39.33 0.12 -2.91
C GLY A 275 -38.47 -1.14 -2.75
N TRP A 276 -37.36 -1.07 -2.01
CA TRP A 276 -36.54 -2.25 -1.74
C TRP A 276 -37.09 -3.08 -0.58
N VAL A 277 -37.10 -4.41 -0.74
CA VAL A 277 -37.24 -5.32 0.38
C VAL A 277 -35.96 -5.29 1.18
N CYS A 278 -36.02 -4.97 2.47
CA CYS A 278 -34.80 -4.84 3.27
C CYS A 278 -34.99 -5.28 4.73
N THR A 279 -33.89 -5.71 5.31
CA THR A 279 -33.72 -6.04 6.72
C THR A 279 -32.43 -5.46 7.26
N ALA A 280 -32.15 -5.61 8.55
CA ALA A 280 -30.91 -5.23 9.18
C ALA A 280 -30.23 -6.44 9.81
N ALA A 281 -28.92 -6.51 9.74
CA ALA A 281 -28.09 -7.40 10.51
C ALA A 281 -27.17 -6.59 11.42
N GLN A 282 -26.94 -7.05 12.63
CA GLN A 282 -26.07 -6.39 13.60
C GLN A 282 -25.11 -7.39 14.21
N ILE A 283 -23.86 -6.97 14.35
CA ILE A 283 -22.87 -7.74 15.13
C ILE A 283 -23.11 -7.42 16.62
N PRO A 284 -23.32 -8.42 17.47
CA PRO A 284 -23.41 -8.21 18.91
C PRO A 284 -22.10 -7.63 19.44
N GLN A 285 -22.15 -6.41 19.97
CA GLN A 285 -20.98 -5.80 20.59
C GLN A 285 -20.76 -6.40 21.99
N LYS A 286 -19.54 -6.88 22.28
CA LYS A 286 -19.17 -7.42 23.60
C LYS A 286 -18.13 -6.51 24.26
N GLY A 287 -18.50 -5.90 25.37
CA GLY A 287 -17.60 -5.03 26.14
C GLY A 287 -17.27 -3.72 25.43
N LYS A 288 -16.00 -3.26 25.58
CA LYS A 288 -15.50 -1.99 24.99
C LYS A 288 -14.84 -2.16 23.63
N ALA A 289 -14.60 -3.38 23.18
CA ALA A 289 -13.96 -3.66 21.90
C ALA A 289 -14.99 -3.49 20.78
N LYS A 290 -14.66 -2.67 19.77
CA LYS A 290 -15.44 -2.58 18.54
C LYS A 290 -15.22 -3.88 17.75
N ILE A 291 -16.31 -4.55 17.41
CA ILE A 291 -16.32 -5.74 16.54
C ILE A 291 -16.93 -5.30 15.22
N ASP A 292 -16.26 -5.59 14.11
CA ASP A 292 -16.69 -5.39 12.74
C ASP A 292 -16.86 -6.74 12.01
N TRP A 293 -17.16 -6.72 10.70
CA TRP A 293 -17.42 -7.93 9.91
C TRP A 293 -16.13 -8.60 9.39
N ASN A 294 -14.93 -8.03 9.65
CA ASN A 294 -13.64 -8.60 9.19
C ASN A 294 -12.69 -9.03 10.32
#